data_4540e903f612887acfdfc870ebe6604f
#
_entry.id   4540e903f612887acfdfc870ebe6604f
#
_cell.length_a   1.000
_cell.length_b   1.000
_cell.length_c   1.000
_cell.angle_alpha   90.00
_cell.angle_beta   90.00
_cell.angle_gamma   90.00
#
_symmetry.space_group_name_H-M   'P 1'
#
loop_
_entity.id
_entity.type
_entity.pdbx_description
1 polymer ?
#
loop_
_entity_poly.entity_id
_entity_poly.type
_entity_poly.pdbx_seq_one_letter_code
_entity_poly.pdbx_strand_id
1 'polypeptide(L)'
;MSPRQPRTAQFPPPPRSDSQSATVSVSSTLIAAKSLRVPRQDRAVHSHPSLLQAARLATETRQLFGSSDIRIGGIRLADWRDQVATDTLAAAAEYSADCGHNLPTHNSSGPLIVAGHQPTLFHCGVLIKNFAIARLARHLHGTPINLIIDNDIATPLHLAVPDGTPDQPATRLIPFAADSAARPWEEIKPDLSGAFTGFP
;
A
#
# COMPACT_ATOMS: atom_id res chain seq x y z
N MET A 1 -27.10 -5.37 11.04
CA MET A 1 -26.59 -5.36 9.66
C MET A 1 -25.89 -6.69 9.42
N SER A 2 -26.40 -7.51 8.49
CA SER A 2 -25.77 -8.79 8.16
C SER A 2 -24.46 -8.56 7.41
N PRO A 3 -23.39 -9.31 7.72
CA PRO A 3 -22.13 -9.19 6.99
C PRO A 3 -22.35 -9.64 5.53
N ARG A 4 -22.00 -8.77 4.58
CA ARG A 4 -21.97 -9.12 3.16
C ARG A 4 -20.84 -10.13 2.94
N GLN A 5 -21.17 -11.27 2.34
CA GLN A 5 -20.16 -12.24 1.91
C GLN A 5 -19.31 -11.62 0.79
N PRO A 6 -17.98 -11.85 0.80
CA PRO A 6 -17.11 -11.39 -0.26
C PRO A 6 -17.53 -12.02 -1.59
N ARG A 7 -17.67 -11.21 -2.64
CA ARG A 7 -17.86 -11.71 -4.01
C ARG A 7 -16.56 -12.40 -4.44
N THR A 8 -16.57 -13.72 -4.48
CA THR A 8 -15.52 -14.50 -5.12
C THR A 8 -15.51 -14.16 -6.61
N ALA A 9 -14.46 -13.47 -7.08
CA ALA A 9 -14.21 -13.30 -8.50
C ALA A 9 -14.02 -14.70 -9.10
N GLN A 10 -14.95 -15.14 -9.94
CA GLN A 10 -14.81 -16.38 -10.71
C GLN A 10 -13.82 -16.10 -11.86
N PHE A 11 -12.58 -16.51 -11.67
CA PHE A 11 -11.62 -16.52 -12.76
C PHE A 11 -11.95 -17.67 -13.73
N PRO A 12 -11.92 -17.44 -15.03
CA PRO A 12 -12.04 -18.53 -16.00
C PRO A 12 -10.88 -19.53 -15.84
N PRO A 13 -11.11 -20.83 -16.03
CA PRO A 13 -10.04 -21.82 -15.92
C PRO A 13 -8.92 -21.52 -16.94
N PRO A 14 -7.65 -21.75 -16.56
CA PRO A 14 -6.52 -21.48 -17.44
C PRO A 14 -6.59 -22.36 -18.70
N PRO A 15 -6.22 -21.83 -19.87
CA PRO A 15 -6.12 -22.61 -21.09
C PRO A 15 -5.06 -23.69 -20.92
N ARG A 16 -5.30 -24.88 -21.51
CA ARG A 16 -4.34 -25.99 -21.50
C ARG A 16 -3.07 -25.54 -22.24
N SER A 17 -1.94 -25.68 -21.56
CA SER A 17 -0.63 -25.28 -22.07
C SER A 17 -0.16 -26.23 -23.14
N ASP A 18 -0.09 -25.77 -24.39
CA ASP A 18 0.86 -26.32 -25.35
C ASP A 18 2.22 -25.68 -25.04
N SER A 19 3.11 -26.50 -24.53
CA SER A 19 4.44 -26.09 -24.06
C SER A 19 5.36 -25.77 -25.25
N GLN A 20 5.42 -24.51 -25.65
CA GLN A 20 6.60 -23.97 -26.33
C GLN A 20 7.37 -23.10 -25.33
N SER A 21 8.46 -23.66 -24.83
CA SER A 21 9.41 -23.02 -23.93
C SER A 21 10.14 -21.89 -24.67
N ALA A 22 9.64 -20.66 -24.54
CA ALA A 22 10.40 -19.47 -24.90
C ALA A 22 11.35 -19.15 -23.74
N THR A 23 12.63 -19.44 -23.91
CA THR A 23 13.67 -19.05 -22.94
C THR A 23 13.86 -17.55 -22.97
N VAL A 24 13.20 -16.84 -22.08
CA VAL A 24 13.45 -15.41 -21.87
C VAL A 24 14.77 -15.29 -21.09
N SER A 25 15.84 -14.89 -21.78
CA SER A 25 17.09 -14.53 -21.14
C SER A 25 16.90 -13.23 -20.36
N VAL A 26 16.64 -13.35 -19.07
CA VAL A 26 16.64 -12.21 -18.15
C VAL A 26 18.09 -11.87 -17.85
N SER A 27 18.63 -10.85 -18.50
CA SER A 27 19.92 -10.28 -18.12
C SER A 27 19.75 -9.66 -16.74
N SER A 28 20.09 -10.42 -15.70
CA SER A 28 20.12 -9.94 -14.32
C SER A 28 21.31 -8.99 -14.15
N THR A 29 21.10 -7.71 -14.46
CA THR A 29 21.99 -6.67 -13.94
C THR A 29 21.76 -6.63 -12.43
N LEU A 30 22.62 -7.33 -11.68
CA LEU A 30 22.68 -7.20 -10.23
C LEU A 30 22.90 -5.74 -9.89
N ILE A 31 21.83 -5.04 -9.52
CA ILE A 31 21.93 -3.70 -8.95
C ILE A 31 22.67 -3.89 -7.63
N ALA A 32 23.96 -3.51 -7.62
CA ALA A 32 24.76 -3.53 -6.41
C ALA A 32 23.97 -2.77 -5.32
N ALA A 33 23.62 -3.48 -4.26
CA ALA A 33 22.89 -2.90 -3.15
C ALA A 33 23.75 -1.78 -2.55
N LYS A 34 23.48 -0.53 -2.92
CA LYS A 34 24.07 0.62 -2.23
C LYS A 34 23.62 0.53 -0.78
N SER A 35 24.59 0.53 0.14
CA SER A 35 24.27 0.54 1.56
C SER A 35 23.44 1.79 1.87
N LEU A 36 22.16 1.60 2.14
CA LEU A 36 21.25 2.66 2.54
C LEU A 36 21.64 3.10 3.95
N ARG A 37 22.03 4.35 4.12
CA ARG A 37 22.35 4.92 5.42
C ARG A 37 21.30 5.95 5.79
N VAL A 38 20.88 5.91 7.05
CA VAL A 38 19.99 6.94 7.60
C VAL A 38 20.67 8.31 7.51
N PRO A 39 20.00 9.35 7.00
CA PRO A 39 20.55 10.69 6.99
C PRO A 39 20.89 11.16 8.40
N ARG A 40 22.03 11.81 8.57
CA ARG A 40 22.44 12.40 9.85
C ARG A 40 22.05 13.88 9.98
N GLN A 41 21.60 14.47 8.89
CA GLN A 41 21.16 15.85 8.86
C GLN A 41 19.69 15.93 9.28
N ASP A 42 19.36 16.95 10.07
CA ASP A 42 17.99 17.25 10.45
C ASP A 42 17.13 17.54 9.20
N ARG A 43 15.88 17.09 9.22
CA ARG A 43 14.90 17.23 8.12
C ARG A 43 15.33 16.58 6.79
N ALA A 44 16.35 15.75 6.79
CA ALA A 44 16.76 15.01 5.60
C ALA A 44 15.99 13.70 5.46
N VAL A 45 15.56 13.42 4.23
CA VAL A 45 14.90 12.16 3.86
C VAL A 45 15.77 11.46 2.82
N HIS A 46 16.08 10.19 3.07
CA HIS A 46 16.74 9.36 2.09
C HIS A 46 15.69 8.59 1.29
N SER A 47 15.70 8.74 -0.03
CA SER A 47 14.88 7.92 -0.93
C SER A 47 15.72 7.38 -2.08
N HIS A 48 15.49 6.13 -2.44
CA HIS A 48 16.12 5.51 -3.59
C HIS A 48 15.08 4.67 -4.36
N PRO A 49 14.76 5.03 -5.61
CA PRO A 49 15.19 6.24 -6.31
C PRO A 49 14.69 7.54 -5.65
N SER A 50 15.25 8.69 -6.03
CA SER A 50 14.70 9.98 -5.59
C SER A 50 13.26 10.17 -6.12
N LEU A 51 12.45 11.01 -5.47
CA LEU A 51 11.07 11.22 -5.92
C LEU A 51 10.99 11.71 -7.38
N LEU A 52 11.96 12.52 -7.82
CA LEU A 52 12.03 12.98 -9.20
C LEU A 52 12.35 11.82 -10.17
N GLN A 53 13.27 10.95 -9.79
CA GLN A 53 13.58 9.75 -10.57
C GLN A 53 12.39 8.76 -10.56
N ALA A 54 11.67 8.62 -9.45
CA ALA A 54 10.48 7.80 -9.36
C ALA A 54 9.37 8.29 -10.30
N ALA A 55 9.18 9.61 -10.43
CA ALA A 55 8.24 10.19 -11.38
C ALA A 55 8.59 9.83 -12.83
N ARG A 56 9.87 9.97 -13.18
CA ARG A 56 10.38 9.61 -14.52
C ARG A 56 10.17 8.12 -14.79
N LEU A 57 10.58 7.26 -13.86
CA LEU A 57 10.41 5.81 -13.98
C LEU A 57 8.95 5.40 -14.11
N ALA A 58 8.03 6.03 -13.38
CA ALA A 58 6.60 5.76 -13.50
C ALA A 58 6.08 6.09 -14.92
N THR A 59 6.53 7.20 -15.50
CA THR A 59 6.17 7.59 -16.87
C THR A 59 6.74 6.62 -17.90
N GLU A 60 8.03 6.30 -17.80
CA GLU A 60 8.72 5.35 -18.70
C GLU A 60 8.07 3.95 -18.62
N THR A 61 7.77 3.48 -17.42
CA THR A 61 7.09 2.19 -17.20
C THR A 61 5.70 2.18 -17.84
N ARG A 62 4.95 3.27 -17.70
CA ARG A 62 3.62 3.37 -18.32
C ARG A 62 3.71 3.32 -19.85
N GLN A 63 4.68 3.99 -20.45
CA GLN A 63 4.92 3.96 -21.90
C GLN A 63 5.32 2.55 -22.35
N LEU A 64 6.26 1.92 -21.64
CA LEU A 64 6.72 0.57 -21.94
C LEU A 64 5.57 -0.44 -21.96
N PHE A 65 4.72 -0.42 -20.95
CA PHE A 65 3.59 -1.32 -20.87
C PHE A 65 2.51 -0.99 -21.90
N GLY A 66 2.30 0.29 -22.22
CA GLY A 66 1.34 0.70 -23.23
C GLY A 66 1.72 0.25 -24.67
N SER A 67 3.03 0.19 -24.96
CA SER A 67 3.56 -0.27 -26.25
C SER A 67 3.81 -1.78 -26.33
N SER A 68 3.68 -2.49 -25.20
CA SER A 68 3.95 -3.92 -25.10
C SER A 68 2.78 -4.76 -25.65
N ASP A 69 3.09 -5.84 -26.39
CA ASP A 69 2.09 -6.85 -26.80
C ASP A 69 2.03 -8.04 -25.80
N ILE A 70 2.48 -7.84 -24.58
CA ILE A 70 2.35 -8.86 -23.54
C ILE A 70 0.88 -9.14 -23.29
N ARG A 71 0.52 -10.44 -23.28
CA ARG A 71 -0.84 -10.92 -23.02
C ARG A 71 -0.87 -11.87 -21.84
N ILE A 72 -1.88 -11.70 -21.00
CA ILE A 72 -2.17 -12.59 -19.86
C ILE A 72 -3.59 -13.12 -20.05
N GLY A 73 -3.75 -14.43 -20.20
CA GLY A 73 -5.05 -15.02 -20.48
C GLY A 73 -5.71 -14.53 -21.79
N GLY A 74 -4.90 -14.17 -22.81
CA GLY A 74 -5.39 -13.64 -24.09
C GLY A 74 -5.68 -12.13 -24.09
N ILE A 75 -5.72 -11.46 -22.96
CA ILE A 75 -5.97 -10.02 -22.81
C ILE A 75 -4.64 -9.28 -22.78
N ARG A 76 -4.51 -8.16 -23.50
CA ARG A 76 -3.29 -7.35 -23.46
C ARG A 76 -3.07 -6.76 -22.08
N LEU A 77 -1.82 -6.67 -21.66
CA LEU A 77 -1.44 -6.13 -20.35
C LEU A 77 -1.91 -4.67 -20.17
N ALA A 78 -1.92 -3.88 -21.25
CA ALA A 78 -2.46 -2.51 -21.20
C ALA A 78 -3.94 -2.49 -20.83
N ASP A 79 -4.75 -3.37 -21.46
CA ASP A 79 -6.20 -3.46 -21.21
C ASP A 79 -6.47 -3.96 -19.77
N TRP A 80 -5.67 -4.93 -19.29
CA TRP A 80 -5.72 -5.37 -17.90
C TRP A 80 -5.44 -4.23 -16.90
N ARG A 81 -4.45 -3.42 -17.18
CA ARG A 81 -4.10 -2.28 -16.31
C ARG A 81 -5.22 -1.27 -16.20
N ASP A 82 -5.86 -0.97 -17.32
CA ASP A 82 -6.96 -0.01 -17.35
C ASP A 82 -8.18 -0.55 -16.58
N GLN A 83 -8.48 -1.84 -16.74
CA GLN A 83 -9.53 -2.50 -15.95
C GLN A 83 -9.21 -2.52 -14.46
N VAL A 84 -8.01 -2.96 -14.08
CA VAL A 84 -7.58 -3.01 -12.67
C VAL A 84 -7.56 -1.61 -12.06
N ALA A 85 -7.16 -0.57 -12.80
CA ALA A 85 -7.20 0.80 -12.30
C ALA A 85 -8.64 1.24 -12.00
N THR A 86 -9.57 0.93 -12.89
CA THR A 86 -10.99 1.25 -12.72
C THR A 86 -11.58 0.53 -11.50
N ASP A 87 -11.33 -0.77 -11.39
CA ASP A 87 -11.85 -1.58 -10.27
C ASP A 87 -11.25 -1.14 -8.93
N THR A 88 -9.95 -0.81 -8.92
CA THR A 88 -9.26 -0.32 -7.72
C THR A 88 -9.84 1.02 -7.26
N LEU A 89 -10.11 1.95 -8.18
CA LEU A 89 -10.70 3.23 -7.84
C LEU A 89 -12.13 3.07 -7.32
N ALA A 90 -12.92 2.19 -7.91
CA ALA A 90 -14.27 1.91 -7.45
C ALA A 90 -14.27 1.31 -6.04
N ALA A 91 -13.41 0.30 -5.78
CA ALA A 91 -13.28 -0.30 -4.46
C ALA A 91 -12.78 0.70 -3.41
N ALA A 92 -11.80 1.55 -3.75
CA ALA A 92 -11.29 2.58 -2.86
C ALA A 92 -12.36 3.64 -2.53
N ALA A 93 -13.22 4.00 -3.48
CA ALA A 93 -14.31 4.93 -3.26
C ALA A 93 -15.38 4.33 -2.34
N GLU A 94 -15.77 3.08 -2.56
CA GLU A 94 -16.72 2.36 -1.71
C GLU A 94 -16.19 2.25 -0.26
N TYR A 95 -14.96 1.78 -0.09
CA TYR A 95 -14.32 1.67 1.22
C TYR A 95 -14.25 3.02 1.96
N SER A 96 -13.87 4.07 1.26
CA SER A 96 -13.76 5.41 1.86
C SER A 96 -15.12 5.97 2.26
N ALA A 97 -16.15 5.72 1.46
CA ALA A 97 -17.52 6.13 1.79
C ALA A 97 -18.05 5.37 3.03
N ASP A 98 -17.79 4.10 3.14
CA ASP A 98 -18.12 3.28 4.31
C ASP A 98 -17.42 3.77 5.59
N CYS A 99 -16.22 4.34 5.45
CA CYS A 99 -15.49 5.03 6.52
C CYS A 99 -15.96 6.47 6.78
N GLY A 100 -17.00 6.95 6.09
CA GLY A 100 -17.53 8.31 6.25
C GLY A 100 -16.74 9.40 5.52
N HIS A 101 -15.87 9.03 4.58
CA HIS A 101 -15.05 9.97 3.81
C HIS A 101 -15.58 10.14 2.39
N ASN A 102 -15.90 11.37 2.01
CA ASN A 102 -16.18 11.70 0.61
C ASN A 102 -14.87 11.99 -0.11
N LEU A 103 -14.52 11.12 -1.05
CA LEU A 103 -13.34 11.36 -1.89
C LEU A 103 -13.64 12.46 -2.92
N PRO A 104 -12.64 13.34 -3.19
CA PRO A 104 -12.76 14.27 -4.31
C PRO A 104 -12.85 13.50 -5.63
N THR A 105 -13.53 14.08 -6.61
CA THR A 105 -13.60 13.50 -7.97
C THR A 105 -12.18 13.33 -8.51
N HIS A 106 -11.76 12.09 -8.76
CA HIS A 106 -10.42 11.81 -9.27
C HIS A 106 -10.39 11.93 -10.79
N ASN A 107 -9.34 12.57 -11.30
CA ASN A 107 -9.07 12.56 -12.72
C ASN A 107 -8.38 11.22 -13.05
N SER A 108 -9.12 10.28 -13.64
CA SER A 108 -8.67 8.92 -13.91
C SER A 108 -7.63 8.79 -15.02
N SER A 109 -7.17 9.91 -15.60
CA SER A 109 -6.23 9.90 -16.73
C SER A 109 -4.77 9.62 -16.35
N GLY A 110 -4.42 9.81 -15.08
CA GLY A 110 -3.07 9.61 -14.56
C GLY A 110 -2.82 8.22 -13.98
N PRO A 111 -1.59 7.92 -13.57
CA PRO A 111 -1.26 6.64 -12.94
C PRO A 111 -1.82 6.54 -11.51
N LEU A 112 -2.13 5.31 -11.07
CA LEU A 112 -2.30 5.01 -9.65
C LEU A 112 -0.93 4.91 -9.00
N ILE A 113 -0.72 5.65 -7.91
CA ILE A 113 0.49 5.61 -7.10
C ILE A 113 0.13 4.96 -5.77
N VAL A 114 0.58 3.74 -5.58
CA VAL A 114 0.13 2.89 -4.47
C VAL A 114 1.23 2.74 -3.42
N ALA A 115 0.88 2.87 -2.15
CA ALA A 115 1.68 2.38 -1.04
C ALA A 115 0.79 1.60 -0.08
N GLY A 116 1.33 0.55 0.54
CA GLY A 116 0.59 -0.29 1.46
C GLY A 116 1.27 -0.45 2.80
N HIS A 117 0.45 -0.66 3.84
CA HIS A 117 0.88 -1.00 5.19
C HIS A 117 -0.26 -1.65 5.97
N GLN A 118 0.09 -2.41 7.02
CA GLN A 118 -0.88 -2.94 7.96
C GLN A 118 -1.64 -1.80 8.67
N PRO A 119 -2.86 -2.04 9.17
CA PRO A 119 -3.68 -1.04 9.85
C PRO A 119 -3.18 -0.76 11.28
N THR A 120 -1.93 -0.33 11.41
CA THR A 120 -1.27 0.04 12.67
C THR A 120 -1.02 1.53 12.75
N LEU A 121 -0.77 2.04 13.96
CA LEU A 121 -0.23 3.40 14.11
C LEU A 121 1.19 3.44 13.55
N PHE A 122 1.38 4.27 12.54
CA PHE A 122 2.61 4.30 11.77
C PHE A 122 3.76 4.96 12.54
N HIS A 123 4.92 4.32 12.50
CA HIS A 123 6.17 5.04 12.72
C HIS A 123 6.32 6.16 11.68
N CYS A 124 6.91 7.31 12.06
CA CYS A 124 7.05 8.46 11.15
C CYS A 124 7.76 8.10 9.82
N GLY A 125 8.70 7.14 9.85
CA GLY A 125 9.34 6.62 8.63
C GLY A 125 8.39 5.87 7.69
N VAL A 126 7.28 5.35 8.18
CA VAL A 126 6.21 4.76 7.37
C VAL A 126 5.24 5.83 6.90
N LEU A 127 4.86 6.76 7.80
CA LEU A 127 3.94 7.86 7.51
C LEU A 127 4.44 8.73 6.34
N ILE A 128 5.76 8.96 6.25
CA ILE A 128 6.36 9.76 5.15
C ILE A 128 6.06 9.18 3.77
N LYS A 129 5.81 7.87 3.65
CA LYS A 129 5.42 7.24 2.38
C LYS A 129 4.10 7.80 1.87
N ASN A 130 3.14 8.05 2.75
CA ASN A 130 1.83 8.59 2.37
C ASN A 130 1.95 10.00 1.79
N PHE A 131 2.83 10.84 2.37
CA PHE A 131 3.13 12.15 1.80
C PHE A 131 3.87 12.04 0.47
N ALA A 132 4.79 11.08 0.35
CA ALA A 132 5.54 10.85 -0.89
C ALA A 132 4.63 10.43 -2.04
N ILE A 133 3.72 9.45 -1.83
CA ILE A 133 2.78 9.03 -2.87
C ILE A 133 1.80 10.14 -3.24
N ALA A 134 1.31 10.91 -2.27
CA ALA A 134 0.42 12.05 -2.54
C ALA A 134 1.10 13.13 -3.37
N ARG A 135 2.39 13.43 -3.09
CA ARG A 135 3.15 14.40 -3.87
C ARG A 135 3.48 13.88 -5.27
N LEU A 136 3.87 12.61 -5.38
CA LEU A 136 4.18 11.96 -6.65
C LEU A 136 2.95 11.89 -7.56
N ALA A 137 1.81 11.49 -7.00
CA ALA A 137 0.54 11.45 -7.72
C ALA A 137 0.15 12.84 -8.25
N ARG A 138 0.23 13.88 -7.42
CA ARG A 138 -0.03 15.27 -7.88
C ARG A 138 0.88 15.68 -9.02
N HIS A 139 2.18 15.34 -8.96
CA HIS A 139 3.14 15.67 -10.01
C HIS A 139 2.83 14.96 -11.33
N LEU A 140 2.31 13.74 -11.26
CA LEU A 140 1.97 12.90 -12.42
C LEU A 140 0.50 13.03 -12.86
N HIS A 141 -0.27 13.95 -12.26
CA HIS A 141 -1.72 14.06 -12.45
C HIS A 141 -2.44 12.72 -12.24
N GLY A 142 -1.94 11.91 -11.30
CA GLY A 142 -2.44 10.59 -10.94
C GLY A 142 -3.21 10.58 -9.63
N THR A 143 -3.60 9.40 -9.19
CA THR A 143 -4.34 9.18 -7.95
C THR A 143 -3.47 8.43 -6.94
N PRO A 144 -3.29 8.97 -5.71
CA PRO A 144 -2.62 8.24 -4.64
C PRO A 144 -3.57 7.23 -4.01
N ILE A 145 -3.11 6.01 -3.81
CA ILE A 145 -3.87 4.95 -3.12
C ILE A 145 -3.06 4.49 -1.91
N ASN A 146 -3.66 4.58 -0.72
CA ASN A 146 -3.14 3.93 0.47
C ASN A 146 -3.83 2.58 0.65
N LEU A 147 -3.10 1.49 0.42
CA LEU A 147 -3.61 0.13 0.56
C LEU A 147 -3.48 -0.31 2.02
N ILE A 148 -4.57 -0.67 2.65
CA ILE A 148 -4.57 -1.26 3.99
C ILE A 148 -4.47 -2.77 3.85
N ILE A 149 -3.39 -3.34 4.41
CA ILE A 149 -3.11 -4.79 4.35
C ILE A 149 -3.58 -5.39 5.67
N ASP A 150 -4.75 -6.00 5.68
CA ASP A 150 -5.45 -6.50 6.85
C ASP A 150 -5.44 -8.03 6.99
N ASN A 151 -4.95 -8.75 5.99
CA ASN A 151 -4.82 -10.20 5.98
C ASN A 151 -3.58 -10.73 6.73
N ASP A 152 -2.76 -9.84 7.29
CA ASP A 152 -1.57 -10.20 8.07
C ASP A 152 -1.92 -10.33 9.57
N ILE A 153 -1.14 -11.11 10.30
CA ILE A 153 -1.37 -11.30 11.74
C ILE A 153 -1.20 -9.98 12.46
N ALA A 154 -2.20 -9.61 13.24
CA ALA A 154 -2.14 -8.40 14.06
C ALA A 154 -1.00 -8.51 15.07
N THR A 155 -0.10 -7.56 15.04
CA THR A 155 0.88 -7.36 16.11
C THR A 155 0.20 -6.83 17.37
N PRO A 156 0.83 -6.91 18.54
CA PRO A 156 0.24 -6.43 19.78
C PRO A 156 -0.36 -5.03 19.61
N LEU A 157 -1.63 -4.90 19.98
CA LEU A 157 -2.44 -3.69 19.79
C LEU A 157 -2.15 -2.68 20.90
N HIS A 158 -0.90 -2.21 20.95
CA HIS A 158 -0.46 -1.20 21.89
C HIS A 158 0.42 -0.14 21.22
N LEU A 159 0.36 1.06 21.75
CA LEU A 159 1.23 2.17 21.37
C LEU A 159 2.41 2.23 22.35
N ALA A 160 3.62 2.24 21.81
CA ALA A 160 4.83 2.49 22.57
C ALA A 160 5.01 4.01 22.72
N VAL A 161 4.88 4.50 23.96
CA VAL A 161 5.00 5.94 24.29
C VAL A 161 6.28 6.15 25.08
N PRO A 162 7.09 7.18 24.75
CA PRO A 162 8.22 7.58 25.59
C PRO A 162 7.76 7.87 27.01
N ASP A 163 8.48 7.36 28.00
CA ASP A 163 8.22 7.54 29.42
C ASP A 163 9.55 7.73 30.17
N GLY A 164 9.48 8.02 31.45
CA GLY A 164 10.67 8.27 32.29
C GLY A 164 11.22 9.68 32.14
N THR A 165 12.50 9.82 32.45
CA THR A 165 13.23 11.11 32.41
C THR A 165 14.30 11.08 31.32
N PRO A 166 14.85 12.23 30.89
CA PRO A 166 15.97 12.25 29.94
C PRO A 166 17.18 11.43 30.40
N ASP A 167 17.42 11.33 31.72
CA ASP A 167 18.52 10.56 32.28
C ASP A 167 18.20 9.07 32.44
N GLN A 168 16.92 8.72 32.48
CA GLN A 168 16.42 7.35 32.61
C GLN A 168 15.23 7.16 31.63
N PRO A 169 15.50 7.11 30.33
CA PRO A 169 14.44 6.93 29.34
C PRO A 169 13.81 5.55 29.46
N ALA A 170 12.50 5.52 29.45
CA ALA A 170 11.70 4.30 29.48
C ALA A 170 10.67 4.32 28.34
N THR A 171 10.03 3.17 28.10
CA THR A 171 8.92 3.07 27.17
C THR A 171 7.74 2.47 27.89
N ARG A 172 6.59 3.13 27.84
CA ARG A 172 5.33 2.62 28.32
C ARG A 172 4.48 2.12 27.16
N LEU A 173 3.92 0.93 27.29
CA LEU A 173 3.00 0.37 26.32
C LEU A 173 1.56 0.69 26.72
N ILE A 174 0.84 1.42 25.88
CA ILE A 174 -0.56 1.77 26.10
C ILE A 174 -1.39 0.89 25.14
N PRO A 175 -2.19 -0.07 25.65
CA PRO A 175 -3.07 -0.86 24.81
C PRO A 175 -4.19 0.01 24.23
N PHE A 176 -4.51 -0.16 22.96
CA PHE A 176 -5.62 0.51 22.31
C PHE A 176 -6.69 -0.50 21.79
N ALA A 177 -6.48 -1.79 21.97
CA ALA A 177 -7.47 -2.82 21.77
C ALA A 177 -7.30 -3.97 22.77
N ALA A 178 -8.39 -4.60 23.14
CA ALA A 178 -8.41 -5.63 24.18
C ALA A 178 -7.97 -7.02 23.69
N ASP A 179 -7.95 -7.27 22.39
CA ASP A 179 -7.70 -8.60 21.83
C ASP A 179 -6.23 -8.78 21.45
N SER A 180 -5.58 -9.76 22.08
CA SER A 180 -4.17 -10.11 21.83
C SER A 180 -4.01 -11.46 21.12
N ALA A 181 -5.08 -12.04 20.61
CA ALA A 181 -4.98 -13.30 19.87
C ALA A 181 -4.24 -13.10 18.55
N ALA A 182 -3.38 -14.06 18.20
CA ALA A 182 -2.67 -14.06 16.91
C ALA A 182 -3.66 -14.36 15.77
N ARG A 183 -4.38 -13.33 15.35
CA ARG A 183 -5.39 -13.37 14.28
C ARG A 183 -5.08 -12.31 13.22
N PRO A 184 -5.54 -12.51 11.96
CA PRO A 184 -5.48 -11.45 10.96
C PRO A 184 -6.25 -10.20 11.39
N TRP A 185 -5.80 -9.03 10.92
CA TRP A 185 -6.45 -7.76 11.25
C TRP A 185 -7.92 -7.72 10.86
N GLU A 186 -8.30 -8.36 9.73
CA GLU A 186 -9.69 -8.45 9.26
C GLU A 186 -10.63 -9.18 10.22
N GLU A 187 -10.09 -10.02 11.10
CA GLU A 187 -10.84 -10.75 12.12
C GLU A 187 -10.95 -9.98 13.45
N ILE A 188 -10.20 -8.92 13.63
CA ILE A 188 -10.20 -8.14 14.87
C ILE A 188 -11.36 -7.16 14.86
N LYS A 189 -12.25 -7.34 15.83
CA LYS A 189 -13.31 -6.37 16.08
C LYS A 189 -12.79 -5.31 17.04
N PRO A 190 -12.79 -4.02 16.66
CA PRO A 190 -12.40 -2.97 17.59
C PRO A 190 -13.35 -2.95 18.79
N ASP A 191 -12.80 -3.08 19.98
CA ASP A 191 -13.57 -2.85 21.21
C ASP A 191 -13.66 -1.33 21.43
N LEU A 192 -14.77 -0.76 20.98
CA LEU A 192 -15.03 0.68 21.12
C LEU A 192 -15.48 1.06 22.53
N SER A 193 -15.68 0.08 23.46
CA SER A 193 -16.36 0.33 24.73
C SER A 193 -15.43 0.78 25.86
N GLY A 194 -14.13 0.61 25.79
CA GLY A 194 -13.27 0.86 26.94
C GLY A 194 -11.88 1.42 26.65
N ALA A 195 -11.15 0.85 25.71
CA ALA A 195 -9.76 1.19 25.49
C ALA A 195 -9.56 2.62 24.92
N PHE A 196 -10.51 3.11 24.11
CA PHE A 196 -10.43 4.44 23.50
C PHE A 196 -10.88 5.58 24.43
N THR A 197 -11.76 5.32 25.39
CA THR A 197 -12.21 6.34 26.34
C THR A 197 -11.19 6.71 27.39
N GLY A 198 -10.18 5.87 27.61
CA GLY A 198 -9.05 6.12 28.50
C GLY A 198 -7.77 6.58 27.78
N PHE A 199 -7.82 6.82 26.47
CA PHE A 199 -6.68 7.34 25.72
C PHE A 199 -6.52 8.83 26.04
N PRO A 200 -5.33 9.31 26.49
CA PRO A 200 -5.13 10.70 26.86
C PRO A 200 -5.19 11.66 25.66
#